data_ff586c30d79ec0c26aeeea2a7346f3ee
#
_entry.id   ff586c30d79ec0c26aeeea2a7346f3ee
#
_cell.length_a   1.000
_cell.length_b   1.000
_cell.length_c   1.000
_cell.angle_alpha   90.00
_cell.angle_beta   90.00
_cell.angle_gamma   90.00
#
_symmetry.space_group_name_H-M   'P 1'
#
loop_
_entity.id
_entity.type
_entity.pdbx_description
1 polymer ?
#
loop_
_entity_poly.entity_id
_entity_poly.type
_entity_poly.pdbx_seq_one_letter_code
_entity_poly.pdbx_strand_id
1 'polypeptide(L)'
;MVKPLNYVPYIKERAMQELVDRFGWQRYPHKHYESRFTRFYDGYWLPTKFGYDKRRAHFSSLILTKQLTRDEALHRIAQRAYDDETIAQDFEYVATKLDVSVDELRAIMHGENRTYRDYRNSMGLIGLGTRVLRAAGVQRAIIR
;
A
#
# COMPACT_ATOMS: atom_id res chain seq x y z
N MET A 1 23.46 -5.51 9.73
CA MET A 1 22.32 -4.55 9.82
C MET A 1 21.53 -4.89 11.08
N VAL A 2 21.40 -3.96 12.03
CA VAL A 2 20.66 -4.14 13.28
C VAL A 2 19.26 -3.54 13.09
N LYS A 3 18.22 -4.24 13.54
CA LYS A 3 16.82 -3.77 13.53
C LYS A 3 16.41 -3.50 14.97
N PRO A 4 16.55 -2.27 15.49
CA PRO A 4 16.38 -1.99 16.93
C PRO A 4 14.98 -2.30 17.45
N LEU A 5 13.94 -2.14 16.64
CA LEU A 5 12.56 -2.47 17.03
C LEU A 5 12.30 -3.98 17.26
N ASN A 6 13.25 -4.86 16.90
CA ASN A 6 13.15 -6.27 17.27
C ASN A 6 13.52 -6.54 18.73
N TYR A 7 14.13 -5.58 19.40
CA TYR A 7 14.62 -5.69 20.78
C TYR A 7 13.81 -4.84 21.76
N VAL A 8 12.91 -4.01 21.25
CA VAL A 8 12.07 -3.11 22.06
C VAL A 8 10.61 -3.40 21.79
N PRO A 9 9.76 -3.59 22.82
CA PRO A 9 8.32 -3.72 22.62
C PRO A 9 7.76 -2.47 21.92
N TYR A 10 7.25 -2.64 20.71
CA TYR A 10 6.65 -1.56 19.94
C TYR A 10 5.14 -1.71 19.91
N ILE A 11 4.44 -0.78 20.53
CA ILE A 11 2.98 -0.65 20.50
C ILE A 11 2.66 0.62 19.73
N LYS A 12 2.01 0.46 18.57
CA LYS A 12 1.73 1.56 17.65
C LYS A 12 0.95 2.69 18.32
N GLU A 13 -0.09 2.36 19.07
CA GLU A 13 -0.95 3.37 19.72
C GLU A 13 -0.17 4.22 20.72
N ARG A 14 0.68 3.59 21.53
CA ARG A 14 1.54 4.29 22.49
C ARG A 14 2.53 5.22 21.77
N ALA A 15 3.15 4.75 20.70
CA ALA A 15 4.08 5.57 19.92
C ALA A 15 3.36 6.78 19.28
N MET A 16 2.15 6.60 18.75
CA MET A 16 1.34 7.70 18.20
C MET A 16 0.96 8.71 19.29
N GLN A 17 0.58 8.26 20.50
CA GLN A 17 0.25 9.15 21.60
C GLN A 17 1.47 9.98 22.02
N GLU A 18 2.63 9.34 22.13
CA GLU A 18 3.88 10.05 22.46
C GLU A 18 4.26 11.11 21.43
N LEU A 19 4.02 10.84 20.13
CA LEU A 19 4.24 11.81 19.06
C LEU A 19 3.28 13.00 19.14
N VAL A 20 2.01 12.76 19.47
CA VAL A 20 1.04 13.83 19.71
C VAL A 20 1.47 14.70 20.88
N ASP A 21 1.79 14.08 22.02
CA ASP A 21 2.07 14.80 23.29
C ASP A 21 3.39 15.59 23.23
N ARG A 22 4.43 15.04 22.58
CA ARG A 22 5.75 15.68 22.54
C ARG A 22 5.97 16.62 21.36
N PHE A 23 5.35 16.34 20.23
CA PHE A 23 5.63 17.03 18.97
C PHE A 23 4.41 17.68 18.31
N GLY A 24 3.23 17.60 18.94
CA GLY A 24 1.99 18.10 18.36
C GLY A 24 1.60 17.42 17.03
N TRP A 25 2.04 16.15 16.86
CA TRP A 25 1.73 15.41 15.65
C TRP A 25 0.22 15.18 15.50
N GLN A 26 -0.31 15.45 14.32
CA GLN A 26 -1.73 15.25 14.03
C GLN A 26 -2.00 13.85 13.51
N ARG A 27 -2.96 13.16 14.14
CA ARG A 27 -3.40 11.84 13.71
C ARG A 27 -4.21 11.96 12.41
N TYR A 28 -4.00 11.04 11.51
CA TYR A 28 -4.84 10.84 10.34
C TYR A 28 -5.53 9.46 10.40
N PRO A 29 -6.74 9.31 9.78
CA PRO A 29 -7.60 8.15 10.02
C PRO A 29 -6.98 6.83 9.53
N HIS A 30 -6.23 6.86 8.44
CA HIS A 30 -5.64 5.67 7.84
C HIS A 30 -4.17 5.89 7.48
N LYS A 31 -3.41 4.79 7.46
CA LYS A 31 -1.99 4.79 7.10
C LYS A 31 -1.80 5.37 5.69
N HIS A 32 -0.89 6.33 5.56
CA HIS A 32 -0.53 7.01 4.30
C HIS A 32 -1.59 7.96 3.72
N TYR A 33 -2.63 8.31 4.49
CA TYR A 33 -3.66 9.26 4.04
C TYR A 33 -3.21 10.74 4.14
N GLU A 34 -2.00 11.00 4.59
CA GLU A 34 -1.34 12.31 4.49
C GLU A 34 -1.10 12.74 3.04
N SER A 35 -0.95 11.79 2.13
CA SER A 35 -0.81 12.02 0.69
C SER A 35 -2.14 11.77 -0.03
N ARG A 36 -2.68 12.78 -0.71
CA ARG A 36 -3.92 12.65 -1.50
C ARG A 36 -3.84 11.53 -2.54
N PHE A 37 -2.71 11.45 -3.25
CA PHE A 37 -2.50 10.38 -4.25
C PHE A 37 -2.51 8.99 -3.59
N THR A 38 -1.76 8.83 -2.49
CA THR A 38 -1.70 7.53 -1.79
C THR A 38 -3.06 7.16 -1.19
N ARG A 39 -3.78 8.13 -0.64
CA ARG A 39 -5.15 7.94 -0.14
C ARG A 39 -6.06 7.43 -1.25
N PHE A 40 -6.08 8.10 -2.41
CA PHE A 40 -6.87 7.70 -3.56
C PHE A 40 -6.48 6.31 -4.07
N TYR A 41 -5.17 6.05 -4.23
CA TYR A 41 -4.68 4.78 -4.74
C TYR A 41 -4.99 3.61 -3.80
N ASP A 42 -4.64 3.73 -2.53
CA ASP A 42 -4.81 2.66 -1.53
C ASP A 42 -6.27 2.48 -1.08
N GLY A 43 -7.00 3.58 -0.93
CA GLY A 43 -8.36 3.56 -0.40
C GLY A 43 -9.45 3.33 -1.44
N TYR A 44 -9.20 3.68 -2.70
CA TYR A 44 -10.20 3.59 -3.76
C TYR A 44 -9.73 2.79 -4.98
N TRP A 45 -8.59 3.17 -5.58
CA TRP A 45 -8.15 2.55 -6.84
C TRP A 45 -7.85 1.06 -6.70
N LEU A 46 -7.03 0.66 -5.72
CA LEU A 46 -6.66 -0.74 -5.49
C LEU A 46 -7.87 -1.63 -5.18
N PRO A 47 -8.77 -1.26 -4.25
CA PRO A 47 -9.95 -2.07 -3.98
C PRO A 47 -10.89 -2.19 -5.18
N THR A 48 -11.10 -1.08 -5.90
CA THR A 48 -12.06 -1.01 -7.01
C THR A 48 -11.56 -1.75 -8.25
N LYS A 49 -10.31 -1.49 -8.66
CA LYS A 49 -9.75 -2.07 -9.88
C LYS A 49 -9.24 -3.49 -9.69
N PHE A 50 -8.61 -3.78 -8.57
CA PHE A 50 -7.89 -5.05 -8.35
C PHE A 50 -8.52 -5.92 -7.24
N GLY A 51 -9.54 -5.44 -6.54
CA GLY A 51 -10.14 -6.17 -5.41
C GLY A 51 -9.22 -6.28 -4.19
N TYR A 52 -8.16 -5.48 -4.12
CA TYR A 52 -7.13 -5.57 -3.10
C TYR A 52 -7.24 -4.45 -2.06
N ASP A 53 -7.70 -4.79 -0.86
CA ASP A 53 -7.76 -3.86 0.27
C ASP A 53 -6.53 -4.04 1.18
N LYS A 54 -5.60 -3.07 1.14
CA LYS A 54 -4.37 -3.05 1.95
C LYS A 54 -4.61 -3.08 3.45
N ARG A 55 -5.80 -2.65 3.92
CA ARG A 55 -6.16 -2.70 5.34
C ARG A 55 -6.13 -4.13 5.88
N ARG A 56 -6.43 -5.14 5.05
CA ARG A 56 -6.38 -6.56 5.43
C ARG A 56 -4.97 -6.98 5.88
N ALA A 57 -3.95 -6.64 5.12
CA ALA A 57 -2.56 -6.94 5.48
C ALA A 57 -2.13 -6.19 6.74
N HIS A 58 -2.51 -4.90 6.84
CA HIS A 58 -2.19 -4.09 8.02
C HIS A 58 -2.86 -4.61 9.28
N PHE A 59 -4.16 -4.92 9.24
CA PHE A 59 -4.88 -5.45 10.41
C PHE A 59 -4.40 -6.85 10.78
N SER A 60 -4.05 -7.69 9.81
CA SER A 60 -3.43 -8.99 10.09
C SER A 60 -2.15 -8.85 10.91
N SER A 61 -1.29 -7.87 10.57
CA SER A 61 -0.09 -7.58 11.36
C SER A 61 -0.41 -7.13 12.79
N LEU A 62 -1.45 -6.30 12.97
CA LEU A 62 -1.87 -5.86 14.31
C LEU A 62 -2.48 -7.01 15.14
N ILE A 63 -3.21 -7.93 14.50
CA ILE A 63 -3.75 -9.12 15.17
C ILE A 63 -2.60 -10.03 15.64
N LEU A 64 -1.63 -10.30 14.75
CA LEU A 64 -0.47 -11.13 15.10
C LEU A 64 0.36 -10.56 16.26
N THR A 65 0.40 -9.25 16.39
CA THR A 65 1.09 -8.55 17.49
C THR A 65 0.18 -8.26 18.70
N LYS A 66 -1.05 -8.81 18.70
CA LYS A 66 -2.06 -8.65 19.79
C LYS A 66 -2.45 -7.18 20.06
N GLN A 67 -2.35 -6.32 19.06
CA GLN A 67 -2.74 -4.90 19.13
C GLN A 67 -4.15 -4.63 18.61
N LEU A 68 -4.79 -5.63 18.00
CA LEU A 68 -6.16 -5.56 17.47
C LEU A 68 -6.79 -6.95 17.57
N THR A 69 -8.07 -7.04 17.89
CA THR A 69 -8.81 -8.29 17.80
C THR A 69 -9.27 -8.56 16.36
N ARG A 70 -9.55 -9.85 16.06
CA ARG A 70 -10.08 -10.23 14.75
C ARG A 70 -11.44 -9.57 14.48
N ASP A 71 -12.32 -9.53 15.48
CA ASP A 71 -13.67 -8.98 15.33
C ASP A 71 -13.65 -7.48 15.08
N GLU A 72 -12.79 -6.74 15.79
CA GLU A 72 -12.54 -5.33 15.50
C GLU A 72 -11.98 -5.11 14.09
N ALA A 73 -11.04 -5.94 13.65
CA ALA A 73 -10.49 -5.86 12.31
C ALA A 73 -11.57 -6.07 11.24
N LEU A 74 -12.44 -7.06 11.41
CA LEU A 74 -13.55 -7.33 10.51
C LEU A 74 -14.55 -6.17 10.50
N HIS A 75 -14.90 -5.64 11.68
CA HIS A 75 -15.77 -4.47 11.79
C HIS A 75 -15.20 -3.25 11.04
N ARG A 76 -13.90 -2.97 11.21
CA ARG A 76 -13.23 -1.84 10.53
C ARG A 76 -13.11 -2.05 9.02
N ILE A 77 -12.92 -3.29 8.55
CA ILE A 77 -12.89 -3.61 7.10
C ILE A 77 -14.27 -3.42 6.46
N ALA A 78 -15.34 -3.77 7.19
CA ALA A 78 -16.70 -3.59 6.71
C ALA A 78 -17.08 -2.11 6.51
N GLN A 79 -16.43 -1.20 7.20
CA GLN A 79 -16.62 0.24 7.01
C GLN A 79 -15.93 0.70 5.73
N ARG A 80 -16.61 1.59 4.98
CA ARG A 80 -15.99 2.25 3.83
C ARG A 80 -14.74 3.03 4.28
N ALA A 81 -13.64 2.83 3.57
CA ALA A 81 -12.39 3.55 3.83
C ALA A 81 -12.42 4.97 3.28
N TYR A 82 -13.42 5.31 2.47
CA TYR A 82 -13.43 6.50 1.63
C TYR A 82 -14.88 6.92 1.37
N ASP A 83 -15.22 8.18 1.55
CA ASP A 83 -16.52 8.74 1.22
C ASP A 83 -16.59 9.15 -0.26
N ASP A 84 -17.80 9.17 -0.83
CA ASP A 84 -18.00 9.38 -2.26
C ASP A 84 -17.62 10.82 -2.70
N GLU A 85 -17.79 11.82 -1.84
CA GLU A 85 -17.43 13.21 -2.14
C GLU A 85 -15.90 13.37 -2.24
N THR A 86 -15.19 12.83 -1.26
CA THR A 86 -13.71 12.85 -1.27
C THR A 86 -13.16 12.05 -2.44
N ILE A 87 -13.80 10.93 -2.83
CA ILE A 87 -13.43 10.16 -4.03
C ILE A 87 -13.51 11.04 -5.28
N ALA A 88 -14.61 11.76 -5.48
CA ALA A 88 -14.79 12.60 -6.65
C ALA A 88 -13.71 13.69 -6.74
N GLN A 89 -13.46 14.39 -5.64
CA GLN A 89 -12.43 15.43 -5.55
C GLN A 89 -11.02 14.88 -5.80
N ASP A 90 -10.70 13.71 -5.25
CA ASP A 90 -9.38 13.12 -5.45
C ASP A 90 -9.23 12.52 -6.85
N PHE A 91 -10.32 12.08 -7.47
CA PHE A 91 -10.32 11.62 -8.86
C PHE A 91 -9.93 12.75 -9.82
N GLU A 92 -10.53 13.93 -9.67
CA GLU A 92 -10.20 15.13 -10.44
C GLU A 92 -8.74 15.58 -10.19
N TYR A 93 -8.33 15.59 -8.90
CA TYR A 93 -6.97 15.95 -8.53
C TYR A 93 -5.95 15.01 -9.18
N VAL A 94 -6.17 13.70 -9.13
CA VAL A 94 -5.24 12.71 -9.69
C VAL A 94 -5.22 12.80 -11.20
N ALA A 95 -6.37 12.96 -11.87
CA ALA A 95 -6.45 13.15 -13.32
C ALA A 95 -5.61 14.37 -13.76
N THR A 96 -5.80 15.50 -13.07
CA THR A 96 -5.01 16.73 -13.33
C THR A 96 -3.51 16.51 -13.12
N LYS A 97 -3.10 15.77 -12.07
CA LYS A 97 -1.68 15.50 -11.81
C LYS A 97 -1.03 14.56 -12.80
N LEU A 98 -1.81 13.68 -13.41
CA LEU A 98 -1.37 12.76 -14.45
C LEU A 98 -1.49 13.34 -15.88
N ASP A 99 -1.99 14.57 -16.00
CA ASP A 99 -2.25 15.25 -17.27
C ASP A 99 -3.18 14.44 -18.20
N VAL A 100 -4.24 13.88 -17.60
CA VAL A 100 -5.30 13.17 -18.31
C VAL A 100 -6.66 13.72 -17.92
N SER A 101 -7.67 13.51 -18.76
CA SER A 101 -9.04 13.83 -18.42
C SER A 101 -9.61 12.85 -17.36
N VAL A 102 -10.65 13.27 -16.65
CA VAL A 102 -11.38 12.40 -15.71
C VAL A 102 -11.93 11.15 -16.41
N ASP A 103 -12.42 11.30 -17.63
CA ASP A 103 -12.98 10.18 -18.39
C ASP A 103 -11.91 9.19 -18.86
N GLU A 104 -10.73 9.68 -19.26
CA GLU A 104 -9.58 8.82 -19.53
C GLU A 104 -9.12 8.06 -18.29
N LEU A 105 -9.06 8.72 -17.14
CA LEU A 105 -8.69 8.05 -15.89
C LEU A 105 -9.74 6.99 -15.51
N ARG A 106 -11.02 7.25 -15.72
CA ARG A 106 -12.09 6.25 -15.54
C ARG A 106 -11.96 5.08 -16.53
N ALA A 107 -11.67 5.36 -17.79
CA ALA A 107 -11.44 4.33 -18.78
C ALA A 107 -10.25 3.43 -18.39
N ILE A 108 -9.16 4.01 -17.87
CA ILE A 108 -8.01 3.26 -17.35
C ILE A 108 -8.43 2.40 -16.14
N MET A 109 -9.27 2.92 -15.25
CA MET A 109 -9.77 2.18 -14.09
C MET A 109 -10.56 0.94 -14.50
N HIS A 110 -11.46 1.07 -15.48
CA HIS A 110 -12.32 -0.03 -15.95
C HIS A 110 -11.68 -0.89 -17.03
N GLY A 111 -10.54 -0.46 -17.58
CA GLY A 111 -9.78 -1.20 -18.56
C GLY A 111 -9.15 -2.48 -18.04
N GLU A 112 -8.63 -3.31 -18.95
CA GLU A 112 -7.96 -4.56 -18.61
C GLU A 112 -6.75 -4.35 -17.67
N ASN A 113 -6.57 -5.30 -16.76
CA ASN A 113 -5.41 -5.30 -15.87
C ASN A 113 -4.18 -5.75 -16.65
N ARG A 114 -3.19 -4.88 -16.71
CA ARG A 114 -1.90 -5.17 -17.36
C ARG A 114 -0.88 -5.64 -16.33
N THR A 115 0.05 -6.47 -16.79
CA THR A 115 1.18 -6.98 -16.01
C THR A 115 2.48 -6.31 -16.45
N TYR A 116 3.55 -6.51 -15.71
CA TYR A 116 4.88 -6.04 -16.12
C TYR A 116 5.33 -6.60 -17.48
N ARG A 117 4.75 -7.70 -17.95
CA ARG A 117 5.07 -8.33 -19.24
C ARG A 117 4.52 -7.56 -20.43
N ASP A 118 3.47 -6.77 -20.19
CA ASP A 118 2.80 -5.96 -21.23
C ASP A 118 3.56 -4.66 -21.50
N TYR A 119 4.62 -4.40 -20.73
CA TYR A 119 5.48 -3.23 -20.84
C TYR A 119 6.91 -3.64 -21.18
N ARG A 120 7.64 -2.79 -21.92
CA ARG A 120 9.07 -2.97 -22.17
C ARG A 120 9.81 -2.99 -20.83
N ASN A 121 10.53 -4.09 -20.56
CA ASN A 121 11.23 -4.28 -19.26
C ASN A 121 12.50 -5.12 -19.46
N SER A 122 13.35 -5.14 -18.44
CA SER A 122 14.62 -5.87 -18.44
C SER A 122 14.52 -7.29 -17.82
N MET A 123 13.31 -7.79 -17.55
CA MET A 123 13.13 -9.09 -16.87
C MET A 123 13.71 -10.27 -17.65
N GLY A 124 13.70 -10.21 -18.98
CA GLY A 124 14.33 -11.23 -19.82
C GLY A 124 15.84 -11.31 -19.60
N LEU A 125 16.53 -10.18 -19.57
CA LEU A 125 17.97 -10.09 -19.29
C LEU A 125 18.30 -10.55 -17.86
N ILE A 126 17.51 -10.12 -16.87
CA ILE A 126 17.67 -10.53 -15.47
C ILE A 126 17.47 -12.05 -15.35
N GLY A 127 16.47 -12.60 -16.02
CA GLY A 127 16.22 -14.04 -16.04
C GLY A 127 17.37 -14.83 -16.65
N LEU A 128 17.95 -14.36 -17.77
CA LEU A 128 19.11 -14.96 -18.39
C LEU A 128 20.33 -14.91 -17.45
N GLY A 129 20.64 -13.73 -16.89
CA GLY A 129 21.73 -13.55 -15.93
C GLY A 129 21.58 -14.48 -14.72
N THR A 130 20.38 -14.63 -14.19
CA THR A 130 20.12 -15.52 -13.06
C THR A 130 20.35 -17.00 -13.42
N ARG A 131 20.01 -17.42 -14.64
CA ARG A 131 20.28 -18.79 -15.11
C ARG A 131 21.78 -19.06 -15.24
N VAL A 132 22.53 -18.10 -15.81
CA VAL A 132 23.99 -18.21 -15.94
C VAL A 132 24.65 -18.28 -14.56
N LEU A 133 24.28 -17.42 -13.62
CA LEU A 133 24.81 -17.43 -12.26
C LEU A 133 24.51 -18.75 -11.52
N ARG A 134 23.31 -19.31 -11.70
CA ARG A 134 22.97 -20.62 -11.14
C ARG A 134 23.79 -21.74 -11.75
N ALA A 135 23.98 -21.73 -13.07
CA ALA A 135 24.83 -22.71 -13.77
C ALA A 135 26.30 -22.63 -13.33
N ALA A 136 26.78 -21.44 -13.01
CA ALA A 136 28.13 -21.18 -12.48
C ALA A 136 28.26 -21.48 -10.96
N GLY A 137 27.24 -22.04 -10.30
CA GLY A 137 27.29 -22.38 -8.88
C GLY A 137 27.22 -21.21 -7.92
N VAL A 138 26.97 -19.99 -8.41
CA VAL A 138 26.85 -18.80 -7.58
C VAL A 138 25.43 -18.72 -6.99
N GLN A 139 25.21 -19.47 -5.90
CA GLN A 139 24.01 -19.31 -5.07
C GLN A 139 24.18 -18.07 -4.17
N ARG A 140 23.91 -16.86 -4.67
CA ARG A 140 23.56 -15.74 -3.79
C ARG A 140 22.04 -15.71 -3.64
N ALA A 141 21.58 -15.77 -2.40
CA ALA A 141 20.21 -15.46 -2.02
C ALA A 141 19.94 -13.97 -2.39
N ILE A 142 19.60 -13.74 -3.65
CA ILE A 142 19.06 -12.48 -4.11
C ILE A 142 17.55 -12.57 -3.85
N ILE A 143 17.09 -11.80 -2.92
CA ILE A 143 15.73 -11.62 -2.41
C ILE A 143 15.54 -12.24 -1.01
N ARG A 144 15.82 -11.42 -0.03
CA ARG A 144 15.08 -11.36 1.24
C ARG A 144 14.53 -9.96 1.43
#